data_28d9369550d706e5e61d7e8aa0a17d89
#
_entry.id   28d9369550d706e5e61d7e8aa0a17d89
#
_cell.length_a   1.000
_cell.length_b   1.000
_cell.length_c   1.000
_cell.angle_alpha   90.00
_cell.angle_beta   90.00
_cell.angle_gamma   90.00
#
_symmetry.space_group_name_H-M   'P 1'
#
loop_
_entity.id
_entity.type
_entity.pdbx_description
1 polymer ?
#
loop_
_entity_poly.entity_id
_entity_poly.type
_entity_poly.pdbx_seq_one_letter_code
_entity_poly.pdbx_strand_id
1 'polypeptide(L)'
;MKRAITTLCLILFAAATDGATVEISTSGWTGSGVTNGWSFANLGEPFADGAAKMGDGTWIASPTWPEIDILSVTICYECPVTTPDRSPQVTLLRDGATVDGPIELGLPFFANRAERTTIRVRQETQANGIVLDLPGDGLSCWGILSVVLATVPTSRPKPPRRKNGRGFAVIVR
;
A
#
# COMPACT_ATOMS: atom_id res chain seq x y z
N MET A 1 4.83 -33.56 8.66
CA MET A 1 3.55 -32.84 8.77
C MET A 1 3.84 -31.39 9.11
N LYS A 2 3.80 -30.49 8.09
CA LYS A 2 4.01 -29.05 8.27
C LYS A 2 2.67 -28.43 8.68
N ARG A 3 2.59 -27.86 9.87
CA ARG A 3 1.43 -27.11 10.34
C ARG A 3 1.48 -25.73 9.69
N ALA A 4 0.52 -25.44 8.83
CA ALA A 4 0.28 -24.09 8.32
C ALA A 4 -0.27 -23.26 9.49
N ILE A 5 0.48 -22.26 9.94
CA ILE A 5 0.00 -21.25 10.86
C ILE A 5 -0.70 -20.19 10.01
N THR A 6 -2.02 -20.28 9.95
CA THR A 6 -2.83 -19.22 9.34
C THR A 6 -2.89 -18.06 10.34
N THR A 7 -2.08 -17.04 10.11
CA THR A 7 -2.15 -15.80 10.89
C THR A 7 -3.41 -15.04 10.46
N LEU A 8 -4.43 -15.10 11.31
CA LEU A 8 -5.66 -14.34 11.16
C LEU A 8 -5.36 -12.87 11.48
N CYS A 9 -5.20 -12.04 10.44
CA CYS A 9 -5.06 -10.60 10.60
C CYS A 9 -6.44 -10.01 10.91
N LEU A 10 -6.71 -9.71 12.18
CA LEU A 10 -7.95 -9.10 12.63
C LEU A 10 -7.94 -7.61 12.30
N ILE A 11 -8.70 -7.19 11.29
CA ILE A 11 -8.92 -5.77 11.01
C ILE A 11 -9.96 -5.27 12.01
N LEU A 12 -9.51 -4.63 13.09
CA LEU A 12 -10.37 -3.90 14.02
C LEU A 12 -10.74 -2.54 13.40
N PHE A 13 -11.94 -2.42 12.88
CA PHE A 13 -12.56 -1.12 12.64
C PHE A 13 -13.11 -0.58 13.97
N ALA A 14 -12.32 0.22 14.66
CA ALA A 14 -12.84 1.06 15.73
C ALA A 14 -13.42 2.32 15.08
N ALA A 15 -14.74 2.49 15.13
CA ALA A 15 -15.40 3.74 14.81
C ALA A 15 -15.11 4.74 15.94
N ALA A 16 -14.06 5.52 15.80
CA ALA A 16 -13.77 6.66 16.64
C ALA A 16 -13.51 7.86 15.72
N THR A 17 -13.92 9.03 16.17
CA THR A 17 -13.61 10.34 15.55
C THR A 17 -12.10 10.66 15.56
N ASP A 18 -11.30 9.83 16.18
CA ASP A 18 -9.85 9.87 16.22
C ASP A 18 -9.29 8.92 15.15
N GLY A 19 -8.24 9.35 14.46
CA GLY A 19 -7.63 8.63 13.34
C GLY A 19 -7.40 7.14 13.61
N ALA A 20 -7.67 6.30 12.61
CA ALA A 20 -7.44 4.87 12.65
C ALA A 20 -6.08 4.53 12.02
N THR A 21 -5.50 3.40 12.45
CA THR A 21 -4.30 2.85 11.84
C THR A 21 -4.64 1.56 11.09
N VAL A 22 -4.21 1.48 9.83
CA VAL A 22 -4.26 0.25 9.03
C VAL A 22 -2.83 -0.25 8.87
N GLU A 23 -2.56 -1.43 9.38
CA GLU A 23 -1.26 -2.08 9.23
C GLU A 23 -1.41 -3.36 8.43
N ILE A 24 -0.51 -3.57 7.48
CA ILE A 24 -0.38 -4.80 6.72
C ILE A 24 1.05 -5.34 6.84
N SER A 25 1.18 -6.59 7.29
CA SER A 25 2.43 -7.33 7.18
C SER A 25 2.54 -7.91 5.78
N THR A 26 3.69 -7.75 5.16
CA THR A 26 4.00 -8.33 3.85
C THR A 26 4.78 -9.65 3.97
N SER A 27 4.88 -10.19 5.19
CA SER A 27 5.64 -11.40 5.47
C SER A 27 5.15 -12.58 4.62
N GLY A 28 6.08 -13.20 3.92
CA GLY A 28 5.84 -14.36 3.06
C GLY A 28 5.18 -14.05 1.71
N TRP A 29 5.02 -12.77 1.34
CA TRP A 29 4.53 -12.43 0.02
C TRP A 29 5.58 -12.70 -1.05
N THR A 30 5.19 -13.37 -2.13
CA THR A 30 6.03 -13.72 -3.26
C THR A 30 5.24 -13.79 -4.56
N GLY A 31 5.87 -13.55 -5.70
CA GLY A 31 5.24 -13.57 -7.01
C GLY A 31 4.25 -12.44 -7.21
N SER A 32 3.04 -12.79 -7.65
CA SER A 32 1.96 -11.83 -7.90
C SER A 32 0.66 -12.36 -7.30
N GLY A 33 -0.13 -11.48 -6.70
CA GLY A 33 -1.37 -11.91 -6.06
C GLY A 33 -2.15 -10.80 -5.37
N VAL A 34 -3.14 -11.21 -4.59
CA VAL A 34 -3.95 -10.34 -3.74
C VAL A 34 -4.05 -10.94 -2.34
N THR A 35 -3.73 -10.17 -1.33
CA THR A 35 -3.83 -10.57 0.09
C THR A 35 -4.47 -9.46 0.89
N ASN A 36 -5.56 -9.75 1.62
CA ASN A 36 -6.31 -8.77 2.40
C ASN A 36 -6.73 -7.51 1.61
N GLY A 37 -7.05 -7.67 0.32
CA GLY A 37 -7.40 -6.58 -0.57
C GLY A 37 -6.19 -5.81 -1.16
N TRP A 38 -4.99 -6.03 -0.65
CA TRP A 38 -3.77 -5.50 -1.25
C TRP A 38 -3.34 -6.37 -2.42
N SER A 39 -2.97 -5.75 -3.52
CA SER A 39 -2.44 -6.41 -4.71
C SER A 39 -0.94 -6.18 -4.83
N PHE A 40 -0.24 -7.13 -5.40
CA PHE A 40 1.21 -7.05 -5.62
C PHE A 40 1.63 -7.84 -6.85
N ALA A 41 2.75 -7.45 -7.43
CA ALA A 41 3.30 -8.17 -8.58
C ALA A 41 4.84 -8.22 -8.57
N ASN A 42 5.32 -9.31 -9.12
CA ASN A 42 6.74 -9.58 -9.38
C ASN A 42 7.63 -9.59 -8.13
N LEU A 43 7.06 -9.82 -6.93
CA LEU A 43 7.87 -9.98 -5.72
C LEU A 43 8.76 -11.22 -5.82
N GLY A 44 10.01 -11.09 -5.42
CA GLY A 44 10.96 -12.22 -5.34
C GLY A 44 10.66 -13.15 -4.17
N GLU A 45 11.45 -14.21 -4.04
CA GLU A 45 11.41 -15.07 -2.85
C GLU A 45 11.70 -14.24 -1.60
N PRO A 46 10.89 -14.36 -0.53
CA PRO A 46 11.07 -13.58 0.69
C PRO A 46 12.46 -13.78 1.30
N PHE A 47 12.92 -12.77 2.02
CA PHE A 47 14.12 -12.89 2.85
C PHE A 47 13.91 -13.88 4.00
N ALA A 48 15.01 -14.26 4.69
CA ALA A 48 14.97 -15.27 5.74
C ALA A 48 14.07 -14.89 6.94
N ASP A 49 13.88 -13.62 7.20
CA ASP A 49 12.96 -13.05 8.19
C ASP A 49 11.51 -12.94 7.70
N GLY A 50 11.28 -13.28 6.44
CA GLY A 50 9.97 -13.26 5.80
C GLY A 50 9.63 -11.95 5.09
N ALA A 51 10.51 -10.93 5.10
CA ALA A 51 10.25 -9.67 4.41
C ALA A 51 10.01 -9.89 2.91
N ALA A 52 8.98 -9.25 2.36
CA ALA A 52 8.69 -9.32 0.93
C ALA A 52 9.81 -8.68 0.12
N LYS A 53 10.36 -9.43 -0.81
CA LYS A 53 11.49 -8.98 -1.63
C LYS A 53 11.01 -8.16 -2.81
N MET A 54 11.25 -6.85 -2.76
CA MET A 54 11.06 -5.95 -3.90
C MET A 54 12.34 -5.84 -4.71
N GLY A 55 12.26 -6.17 -5.97
CA GLY A 55 13.29 -5.92 -7.01
C GLY A 55 12.71 -4.99 -8.08
N ASP A 56 13.43 -4.85 -9.18
CA ASP A 56 13.02 -3.97 -10.27
C ASP A 56 11.67 -4.35 -10.88
N GLY A 57 10.83 -3.34 -11.12
CA GLY A 57 9.50 -3.53 -11.69
C GLY A 57 8.50 -4.20 -10.76
N THR A 58 8.82 -4.29 -9.47
CA THR A 58 7.87 -4.78 -8.46
C THR A 58 7.00 -3.67 -7.92
N TRP A 59 5.80 -4.02 -7.48
CA TRP A 59 4.91 -3.07 -6.82
C TRP A 59 4.00 -3.76 -5.80
N ILE A 60 3.54 -2.97 -4.83
CA ILE A 60 2.54 -3.31 -3.82
C ILE A 60 1.52 -2.18 -3.79
N ALA A 61 0.24 -2.49 -3.99
CA ALA A 61 -0.83 -1.49 -4.01
C ALA A 61 -1.89 -1.81 -2.95
N SER A 62 -2.33 -0.78 -2.25
CA SER A 62 -3.44 -0.89 -1.32
C SER A 62 -4.79 -1.00 -2.03
N PRO A 63 -5.83 -1.52 -1.37
CA PRO A 63 -7.19 -1.26 -1.82
C PRO A 63 -7.48 0.25 -1.77
N THR A 64 -8.54 0.65 -2.45
CA THR A 64 -9.09 2.00 -2.36
C THR A 64 -10.17 2.03 -1.28
N TRP A 65 -10.05 2.95 -0.32
CA TRP A 65 -11.01 3.11 0.76
C TRP A 65 -11.79 4.43 0.59
N PRO A 66 -13.02 4.40 0.07
CA PRO A 66 -13.77 5.62 -0.26
C PRO A 66 -14.17 6.47 0.95
N GLU A 67 -14.10 5.89 2.14
CA GLU A 67 -14.59 6.53 3.37
C GLU A 67 -13.48 7.06 4.29
N ILE A 68 -12.20 6.97 3.86
CA ILE A 68 -11.06 7.47 4.63
C ILE A 68 -10.15 8.34 3.79
N ASP A 69 -9.40 9.20 4.47
CA ASP A 69 -8.25 9.93 3.94
C ASP A 69 -6.99 9.48 4.67
N ILE A 70 -5.90 9.23 3.93
CA ILE A 70 -4.61 8.82 4.47
C ILE A 70 -3.85 10.07 4.93
N LEU A 71 -3.38 10.06 6.17
CA LEU A 71 -2.58 11.15 6.76
C LEU A 71 -1.08 10.89 6.68
N SER A 72 -0.70 9.63 6.77
CA SER A 72 0.70 9.23 6.62
C SER A 72 0.84 7.78 6.17
N VAL A 73 1.97 7.51 5.52
CA VAL A 73 2.40 6.18 5.10
C VAL A 73 3.72 5.89 5.78
N THR A 74 3.78 4.86 6.61
CA THR A 74 5.01 4.38 7.23
C THR A 74 5.37 3.03 6.63
N ILE A 75 6.60 2.94 6.10
CA ILE A 75 7.15 1.70 5.57
C ILE A 75 8.19 1.19 6.55
N CYS A 76 8.04 -0.06 6.99
CA CYS A 76 9.06 -0.81 7.70
C CYS A 76 9.80 -1.68 6.68
N TYR A 77 11.10 -1.50 6.57
CA TYR A 77 11.90 -2.10 5.52
C TYR A 77 13.28 -2.51 6.01
N GLU A 78 13.95 -3.33 5.22
CA GLU A 78 15.36 -3.62 5.33
C GLU A 78 16.04 -3.51 3.95
N CYS A 79 17.32 -3.23 3.94
CA CYS A 79 18.11 -3.21 2.73
C CYS A 79 19.29 -4.16 2.88
N PRO A 80 19.21 -5.38 2.34
CA PRO A 80 20.26 -6.38 2.47
C PRO A 80 21.47 -6.10 1.57
N VAL A 81 21.41 -5.12 0.68
CA VAL A 81 22.52 -4.71 -0.18
C VAL A 81 23.15 -3.43 0.36
N THR A 82 24.47 -3.34 0.24
CA THR A 82 25.23 -2.21 0.80
C THR A 82 25.09 -0.91 0.01
N THR A 83 24.72 -0.99 -1.25
CA THR A 83 24.58 0.16 -2.17
C THR A 83 23.45 -0.09 -3.15
N PRO A 84 22.17 0.08 -2.75
CA PRO A 84 21.09 0.03 -3.71
C PRO A 84 21.15 1.24 -4.65
N ASP A 85 20.96 1.00 -5.94
CA ASP A 85 20.99 2.06 -6.95
C ASP A 85 19.75 2.97 -6.87
N ARG A 86 18.66 2.44 -6.31
CA ARG A 86 17.36 3.14 -6.25
C ARG A 86 16.63 2.85 -4.95
N SER A 87 15.82 3.80 -4.53
CA SER A 87 14.86 3.66 -3.42
C SER A 87 13.48 3.32 -3.93
N PRO A 88 12.68 2.56 -3.16
CA PRO A 88 11.27 2.44 -3.41
C PRO A 88 10.59 3.82 -3.41
N GLN A 89 9.51 3.93 -4.15
CA GLN A 89 8.70 5.13 -4.30
C GLN A 89 7.27 4.87 -3.85
N VAL A 90 6.62 5.90 -3.33
CA VAL A 90 5.20 5.86 -2.97
C VAL A 90 4.43 6.82 -3.86
N THR A 91 3.43 6.31 -4.53
CA THR A 91 2.42 7.08 -5.26
C THR A 91 1.12 7.09 -4.47
N LEU A 92 0.57 8.27 -4.24
CA LEU A 92 -0.69 8.47 -3.54
C LEU A 92 -1.84 8.47 -4.54
N LEU A 93 -2.90 7.71 -4.22
CA LEU A 93 -4.06 7.56 -5.08
C LEU A 93 -5.31 8.14 -4.43
N ARG A 94 -6.20 8.68 -5.27
CA ARG A 94 -7.60 8.96 -4.93
C ARG A 94 -8.51 8.28 -5.93
N ASP A 95 -9.35 7.36 -5.44
CA ASP A 95 -10.29 6.59 -6.25
C ASP A 95 -9.61 5.90 -7.46
N GLY A 96 -8.37 5.42 -7.24
CA GLY A 96 -7.54 4.77 -8.25
C GLY A 96 -6.75 5.70 -9.17
N ALA A 97 -6.96 7.01 -9.10
CA ALA A 97 -6.18 8.00 -9.85
C ALA A 97 -5.03 8.55 -9.01
N THR A 98 -3.87 8.79 -9.63
CA THR A 98 -2.73 9.44 -8.98
C THR A 98 -3.08 10.87 -8.59
N VAL A 99 -2.85 11.23 -7.33
CA VAL A 99 -3.07 12.58 -6.80
C VAL A 99 -1.77 13.23 -6.31
N ASP A 100 -0.75 12.42 -5.98
CA ASP A 100 0.58 12.91 -5.63
C ASP A 100 1.61 11.78 -5.82
N GLY A 101 2.86 12.15 -6.07
CA GLY A 101 3.97 11.20 -6.28
C GLY A 101 4.41 11.09 -7.74
N PRO A 102 5.40 10.21 -8.01
CA PRO A 102 6.07 9.33 -7.05
C PRO A 102 6.93 10.09 -6.05
N ILE A 103 6.89 9.67 -4.79
CA ILE A 103 7.69 10.20 -3.69
C ILE A 103 8.76 9.19 -3.34
N GLU A 104 10.03 9.52 -3.59
CA GLU A 104 11.13 8.64 -3.19
C GLU A 104 11.24 8.57 -1.67
N LEU A 105 11.45 7.37 -1.16
CA LEU A 105 11.55 7.16 0.29
C LEU A 105 12.85 7.69 0.88
N GLY A 106 13.87 7.94 0.06
CA GLY A 106 15.16 8.51 0.50
C GLY A 106 15.81 7.67 1.61
N LEU A 107 15.75 6.34 1.47
CA LEU A 107 16.08 5.43 2.55
C LEU A 107 17.58 5.42 2.83
N PRO A 108 18.01 5.54 4.10
CA PRO A 108 19.40 5.34 4.46
C PRO A 108 19.83 3.88 4.23
N PHE A 109 21.02 3.71 3.72
CA PHE A 109 21.61 2.42 3.40
C PHE A 109 22.17 1.74 4.68
N PHE A 110 21.34 1.02 5.40
CA PHE A 110 21.81 0.16 6.48
C PHE A 110 21.54 -1.29 6.12
N ALA A 111 22.58 -1.98 5.68
CA ALA A 111 22.49 -3.41 5.43
C ALA A 111 22.06 -4.18 6.68
N ASN A 112 21.15 -5.12 6.52
CA ASN A 112 20.73 -6.09 7.55
C ASN A 112 20.11 -5.51 8.82
N ARG A 113 19.47 -4.35 8.73
CA ARG A 113 18.75 -3.75 9.87
C ARG A 113 17.38 -3.24 9.40
N ALA A 114 16.35 -3.64 10.15
CA ALA A 114 15.01 -3.10 9.93
C ALA A 114 14.94 -1.63 10.33
N GLU A 115 14.48 -0.81 9.41
CA GLU A 115 14.32 0.65 9.57
C GLU A 115 12.87 1.05 9.26
N ARG A 116 12.52 2.27 9.62
CA ARG A 116 11.20 2.84 9.33
C ARG A 116 11.34 4.21 8.71
N THR A 117 10.55 4.45 7.67
CA THR A 117 10.37 5.79 7.12
C THR A 117 8.91 6.15 7.09
N THR A 118 8.59 7.44 7.28
CA THR A 118 7.22 7.93 7.29
C THR A 118 7.08 9.11 6.35
N ILE A 119 6.18 8.98 5.38
CA ILE A 119 5.74 10.06 4.51
C ILE A 119 4.46 10.66 5.13
N ARG A 120 4.47 11.97 5.33
CA ARG A 120 3.25 12.72 5.69
C ARG A 120 2.50 13.10 4.43
N VAL A 121 1.23 12.76 4.39
CA VAL A 121 0.34 13.12 3.28
C VAL A 121 -0.27 14.49 3.58
N ARG A 122 -0.21 15.40 2.61
CA ARG A 122 -0.85 16.70 2.75
C ARG A 122 -2.36 16.52 2.79
N GLN A 123 -3.02 17.22 3.68
CA GLN A 123 -4.46 17.07 3.89
C GLN A 123 -5.28 17.38 2.63
N GLU A 124 -4.82 18.34 1.82
CA GLU A 124 -5.44 18.68 0.54
C GLU A 124 -5.37 17.56 -0.51
N THR A 125 -4.42 16.63 -0.38
CA THR A 125 -4.25 15.49 -1.30
C THR A 125 -5.42 14.51 -1.20
N GLN A 126 -6.00 14.34 0.00
CA GLN A 126 -7.13 13.45 0.26
C GLN A 126 -6.94 12.04 -0.33
N ALA A 127 -5.73 11.50 -0.24
CA ALA A 127 -5.43 10.17 -0.73
C ALA A 127 -6.22 9.10 0.03
N ASN A 128 -6.71 8.09 -0.68
CA ASN A 128 -7.41 6.95 -0.11
C ASN A 128 -6.89 5.60 -0.60
N GLY A 129 -5.73 5.60 -1.21
CA GLY A 129 -4.97 4.44 -1.63
C GLY A 129 -3.53 4.80 -1.91
N ILE A 130 -2.65 3.81 -1.98
CA ILE A 130 -1.23 3.96 -2.30
C ILE A 130 -0.75 2.88 -3.26
N VAL A 131 0.31 3.20 -3.99
CA VAL A 131 1.19 2.21 -4.63
C VAL A 131 2.59 2.43 -4.11
N LEU A 132 3.22 1.37 -3.64
CA LEU A 132 4.64 1.28 -3.35
C LEU A 132 5.28 0.51 -4.50
N ASP A 133 6.21 1.12 -5.21
CA ASP A 133 6.89 0.50 -6.34
C ASP A 133 8.41 0.71 -6.29
N LEU A 134 9.15 -0.18 -6.91
CA LEU A 134 10.57 -0.04 -7.16
C LEU A 134 10.77 0.07 -8.67
N PRO A 135 10.88 1.30 -9.19
CA PRO A 135 11.03 1.52 -10.62
C PRO A 135 12.42 1.12 -11.05
N GLY A 136 12.54 0.59 -12.25
CA GLY A 136 13.80 0.55 -12.95
C GLY A 136 14.25 -0.77 -13.48
N ASP A 137 15.52 -0.76 -13.83
CA ASP A 137 16.32 -1.75 -14.51
C ASP A 137 17.67 -1.98 -13.77
N GLY A 138 17.71 -1.67 -12.50
CA GLY A 138 18.92 -1.77 -11.67
C GLY A 138 19.01 -3.08 -10.90
N LEU A 139 20.00 -3.15 -10.00
CA LEU A 139 20.24 -4.29 -9.11
C LEU A 139 19.70 -4.04 -7.69
N SER A 140 18.80 -3.07 -7.55
CA SER A 140 18.25 -2.73 -6.23
C SER A 140 17.35 -3.83 -5.70
N CYS A 141 17.47 -4.08 -4.40
CA CYS A 141 16.70 -5.10 -3.71
C CYS A 141 16.37 -4.63 -2.31
N TRP A 142 15.09 -4.57 -1.99
CA TRP A 142 14.56 -4.12 -0.71
C TRP A 142 13.65 -5.17 -0.09
N GLY A 143 13.77 -5.35 1.21
CA GLY A 143 12.85 -6.15 2.00
C GLY A 143 11.77 -5.24 2.60
N ILE A 144 10.52 -5.46 2.30
CA ILE A 144 9.40 -4.76 2.94
C ILE A 144 8.81 -5.69 4.00
N LEU A 145 8.79 -5.23 5.24
CA LEU A 145 8.28 -5.97 6.40
C LEU A 145 6.81 -5.64 6.68
N SER A 146 6.48 -4.35 6.64
CA SER A 146 5.10 -3.90 6.80
C SER A 146 4.88 -2.51 6.23
N VAL A 147 3.61 -2.21 5.94
CA VAL A 147 3.11 -0.89 5.59
C VAL A 147 2.06 -0.48 6.60
N VAL A 148 2.21 0.71 7.18
CA VAL A 148 1.29 1.26 8.18
C VAL A 148 0.73 2.58 7.66
N LEU A 149 -0.59 2.70 7.61
CA LEU A 149 -1.29 3.90 7.20
C LEU A 149 -2.00 4.51 8.41
N ALA A 150 -1.70 5.78 8.72
CA ALA A 150 -2.56 6.56 9.60
C ALA A 150 -3.68 7.20 8.76
N THR A 151 -4.91 7.06 9.19
CA THR A 151 -6.09 7.46 8.40
C THR A 151 -7.09 8.23 9.25
N VAL A 152 -7.93 9.03 8.61
CA VAL A 152 -9.10 9.67 9.21
C VAL A 152 -10.33 9.42 8.34
N PRO A 153 -11.55 9.49 8.89
CA PRO A 153 -12.75 9.50 8.08
C PRO A 153 -12.71 10.65 7.08
N THR A 154 -13.09 10.38 5.83
CA THR A 154 -13.15 11.45 4.83
C THR A 154 -14.22 12.48 5.20
N SER A 155 -13.88 13.75 5.11
CA SER A 155 -14.82 14.86 5.31
C SER A 155 -15.73 15.11 4.10
N ARG A 156 -15.52 14.38 3.01
CA ARG A 156 -16.34 14.54 1.80
C ARG A 156 -17.77 14.08 2.02
N PRO A 157 -18.77 14.86 1.58
CA PRO A 157 -20.13 14.38 1.53
C PRO A 157 -20.21 13.13 0.65
N LYS A 158 -20.85 12.09 1.15
CA LYS A 158 -21.09 10.86 0.39
C LYS A 158 -21.77 11.22 -0.95
N PRO A 159 -21.22 10.81 -2.10
CA PRO A 159 -21.85 11.10 -3.38
C PRO A 159 -23.31 10.62 -3.33
N PRO A 160 -24.28 11.42 -3.83
CA PRO A 160 -25.67 11.06 -3.77
C PRO A 160 -25.83 9.68 -4.43
N ARG A 161 -26.44 8.74 -3.69
CA ARG A 161 -26.77 7.41 -4.24
C ARG A 161 -27.52 7.66 -5.54
N ARG A 162 -26.96 7.28 -6.67
CA ARG A 162 -27.70 7.25 -7.94
C ARG A 162 -28.94 6.39 -7.67
N LYS A 163 -30.09 7.03 -7.53
CA LYS A 163 -31.37 6.32 -7.61
C LYS A 163 -31.34 5.66 -8.99
N ASN A 164 -31.33 4.34 -9.03
CA ASN A 164 -31.45 3.58 -10.27
C ASN A 164 -32.69 4.12 -10.99
N GLY A 165 -32.46 5.03 -11.92
CA GLY A 165 -33.49 5.52 -12.81
C GLY A 165 -33.99 4.31 -13.58
N ARG A 166 -35.27 3.99 -13.43
CA ARG A 166 -35.95 3.03 -14.28
C ARG A 166 -35.69 3.43 -15.72
N GLY A 167 -34.97 2.57 -16.44
CA GLY A 167 -34.70 2.79 -17.86
C GLY A 167 -36.04 2.96 -18.59
N PHE A 168 -36.19 4.09 -19.23
CA PHE A 168 -37.22 4.26 -20.23
C PHE A 168 -36.75 3.50 -21.49
N ALA A 169 -37.41 2.41 -21.80
CA ALA A 169 -37.25 1.76 -23.09
C ALA A 169 -37.91 2.68 -24.13
N VAL A 170 -37.11 3.28 -25.01
CA VAL A 170 -37.62 3.95 -26.21
C VAL A 170 -37.94 2.87 -27.22
N ILE A 171 -39.23 2.60 -27.44
CA ILE A 171 -39.72 1.78 -28.55
C ILE A 171 -39.78 2.70 -29.77
N VAL A 172 -38.84 2.51 -30.72
CA VAL A 172 -38.94 3.12 -32.04
C VAL A 172 -39.83 2.22 -32.88
N ARG A 173 -40.95 2.78 -33.40
CA ARG A 173 -41.80 2.18 -34.44
C ARG A 173 -41.26 2.55 -35.82
#